data_6bb6dc295dce85cb812e5d85d2ec3c0a
#
_entry.id   6bb6dc295dce85cb812e5d85d2ec3c0a
#
_cell.length_a   1.000
_cell.length_b   1.000
_cell.length_c   1.000
_cell.angle_alpha   90.00
_cell.angle_beta   90.00
_cell.angle_gamma   90.00
#
_symmetry.space_group_name_H-M   'P 1'
#
loop_
_entity.id
_entity.type
_entity.pdbx_description
1 polymer ?
#
loop_
_entity_poly.entity_id
_entity_poly.type
_entity_poly.pdbx_seq_one_letter_code
_entity_poly.pdbx_strand_id
1 'polypeptide(L)'
;MNQGSPHILVVDDHSEIRDLLKRFLEQHGMRVSCARDGKEMKRLLDEREFDLLVLDLMMPGEDGLTLCRELRVKSRLPIIMLTAMGEETDRIIGLEMGADDYLSKPFNPRELLARIKAVMRRTQAEIQPVPEALTRDLR
;
A
#
# COMPACT_ATOMS: atom_id res chain seq x y z
N MET A 1 -5.34 10.12 -21.33
CA MET A 1 -5.14 9.17 -20.29
C MET A 1 -4.03 9.60 -19.35
N ASN A 2 -4.23 9.44 -18.10
CA ASN A 2 -3.29 9.94 -17.13
C ASN A 2 -2.39 8.79 -16.63
N GLN A 3 -1.34 8.52 -17.38
CA GLN A 3 -0.46 7.41 -17.06
C GLN A 3 0.45 7.69 -15.88
N GLY A 4 0.63 8.98 -15.54
CA GLY A 4 1.48 9.32 -14.43
C GLY A 4 0.76 9.35 -13.09
N SER A 5 -0.54 9.09 -13.08
CA SER A 5 -1.36 9.22 -11.87
C SER A 5 -1.64 7.86 -11.27
N PRO A 6 -0.87 7.46 -10.24
CA PRO A 6 -1.09 6.16 -9.63
C PRO A 6 -2.42 6.10 -8.90
N HIS A 7 -3.00 4.90 -8.85
CA HIS A 7 -4.26 4.67 -8.18
C HIS A 7 -4.02 3.91 -6.89
N ILE A 8 -4.32 4.54 -5.77
CA ILE A 8 -4.06 4.02 -4.43
C ILE A 8 -5.38 3.58 -3.81
N LEU A 9 -5.39 2.38 -3.22
CA LEU A 9 -6.53 1.91 -2.46
C LEU A 9 -6.20 2.02 -0.98
N VAL A 10 -7.02 2.77 -0.24
CA VAL A 10 -6.85 2.96 1.19
C VAL A 10 -7.92 2.17 1.91
N VAL A 11 -7.51 1.21 2.75
CA VAL A 11 -8.43 0.36 3.50
C VAL A 11 -8.26 0.64 5.00
N ASP A 12 -9.25 1.28 5.60
CA ASP A 12 -9.21 1.68 7.00
C ASP A 12 -10.66 1.86 7.45
N ASP A 13 -10.99 1.39 8.65
CA ASP A 13 -12.37 1.48 9.13
C ASP A 13 -12.70 2.86 9.68
N HIS A 14 -11.72 3.74 9.86
CA HIS A 14 -11.96 5.10 10.35
C HIS A 14 -12.20 6.03 9.17
N SER A 15 -13.39 6.59 9.09
CA SER A 15 -13.73 7.49 7.98
C SER A 15 -12.86 8.73 7.98
N GLU A 16 -12.46 9.21 9.14
CA GLU A 16 -11.63 10.40 9.23
C GLU A 16 -10.27 10.17 8.58
N ILE A 17 -9.70 8.99 8.78
CA ILE A 17 -8.41 8.67 8.18
C ILE A 17 -8.58 8.52 6.67
N ARG A 18 -9.64 7.84 6.24
CA ARG A 18 -9.89 7.68 4.80
C ARG A 18 -10.03 9.04 4.13
N ASP A 19 -10.81 9.94 4.73
CA ASP A 19 -11.04 11.26 4.14
C ASP A 19 -9.74 12.07 4.10
N LEU A 20 -8.98 12.03 5.18
CA LEU A 20 -7.72 12.75 5.26
C LEU A 20 -6.74 12.27 4.18
N LEU A 21 -6.56 10.96 4.08
CA LEU A 21 -5.61 10.41 3.14
C LEU A 21 -6.06 10.61 1.70
N LYS A 22 -7.35 10.45 1.44
CA LYS A 22 -7.85 10.68 0.09
C LYS A 22 -7.58 12.12 -0.35
N ARG A 23 -7.93 13.08 0.50
CA ARG A 23 -7.72 14.49 0.17
C ARG A 23 -6.24 14.81 -0.01
N PHE A 24 -5.42 14.34 0.93
CA PHE A 24 -3.99 14.64 0.90
C PHE A 24 -3.31 14.04 -0.32
N LEU A 25 -3.57 12.78 -0.59
CA LEU A 25 -2.91 12.10 -1.71
C LEU A 25 -3.39 12.63 -3.04
N GLU A 26 -4.67 12.99 -3.13
CA GLU A 26 -5.19 13.58 -4.38
C GLU A 26 -4.55 14.94 -4.66
N GLN A 27 -4.26 15.69 -3.62
CA GLN A 27 -3.55 16.97 -3.78
C GLN A 27 -2.14 16.76 -4.33
N HIS A 28 -1.61 15.56 -4.18
CA HIS A 28 -0.27 15.25 -4.65
C HIS A 28 -0.26 14.39 -5.91
N GLY A 29 -1.35 14.44 -6.66
CA GLY A 29 -1.38 13.85 -7.99
C GLY A 29 -1.75 12.39 -8.07
N MET A 30 -2.29 11.84 -7.00
CA MET A 30 -2.69 10.44 -6.99
C MET A 30 -4.20 10.31 -7.07
N ARG A 31 -4.67 9.21 -7.66
CA ARG A 31 -6.08 8.85 -7.60
C ARG A 31 -6.27 7.93 -6.40
N VAL A 32 -7.35 8.14 -5.63
CA VAL A 32 -7.54 7.39 -4.39
C VAL A 32 -8.94 6.84 -4.34
N SER A 33 -9.03 5.54 -4.05
CA SER A 33 -10.29 4.90 -3.69
C SER A 33 -10.16 4.39 -2.27
N CYS A 34 -11.28 4.34 -1.56
CA CYS A 34 -11.27 3.95 -0.16
C CYS A 34 -12.21 2.77 0.08
N ALA A 35 -11.81 1.92 1.01
CA ALA A 35 -12.63 0.82 1.48
C ALA A 35 -12.62 0.83 3.00
N ARG A 36 -13.75 0.51 3.62
CA ARG A 36 -13.86 0.52 5.07
C ARG A 36 -13.60 -0.83 5.71
N ASP A 37 -13.53 -1.89 4.90
CA ASP A 37 -13.30 -3.23 5.42
C ASP A 37 -12.77 -4.11 4.31
N GLY A 38 -12.47 -5.37 4.65
CA GLY A 38 -11.90 -6.30 3.68
C GLY A 38 -12.87 -6.69 2.57
N LYS A 39 -14.15 -6.73 2.89
CA LYS A 39 -15.15 -7.08 1.89
C LYS A 39 -15.20 -6.03 0.79
N GLU A 40 -15.24 -4.77 1.18
CA GLU A 40 -15.24 -3.68 0.22
C GLU A 40 -13.93 -3.62 -0.54
N MET A 41 -12.81 -3.88 0.17
CA MET A 41 -11.50 -3.95 -0.48
C MET A 41 -11.51 -4.97 -1.61
N LYS A 42 -11.99 -6.17 -1.33
CA LYS A 42 -11.99 -7.24 -2.34
C LYS A 42 -12.86 -6.88 -3.53
N ARG A 43 -14.00 -6.25 -3.28
CA ARG A 43 -14.88 -5.82 -4.36
C ARG A 43 -14.19 -4.82 -5.26
N LEU A 44 -13.52 -3.83 -4.67
CA LEU A 44 -12.83 -2.81 -5.45
C LEU A 44 -11.66 -3.40 -6.22
N LEU A 45 -10.92 -4.32 -5.61
CA LEU A 45 -9.81 -4.97 -6.30
C LEU A 45 -10.27 -5.77 -7.51
N ASP A 46 -11.48 -6.33 -7.45
CA ASP A 46 -12.04 -7.06 -8.58
C ASP A 46 -12.53 -6.13 -9.68
N GLU A 47 -12.93 -4.93 -9.34
CA GLU A 47 -13.55 -4.01 -10.30
C GLU A 47 -12.57 -3.06 -10.96
N ARG A 48 -11.45 -2.76 -10.31
CA ARG A 48 -10.53 -1.74 -10.77
C ARG A 48 -9.09 -2.19 -10.58
N GLU A 49 -8.21 -1.51 -11.28
CA GLU A 49 -6.78 -1.75 -11.12
C GLU A 49 -6.18 -0.72 -10.20
N PHE A 50 -5.30 -1.17 -9.32
CA PHE A 50 -4.62 -0.31 -8.37
C PHE A 50 -3.12 -0.51 -8.48
N ASP A 51 -2.38 0.54 -8.10
CA ASP A 51 -0.93 0.51 -8.11
C ASP A 51 -0.35 0.23 -6.74
N LEU A 52 -1.12 0.46 -5.69
CA LEU A 52 -0.66 0.25 -4.32
C LEU A 52 -1.84 0.19 -3.37
N LEU A 53 -1.70 -0.63 -2.35
CA LEU A 53 -2.71 -0.80 -1.29
C LEU A 53 -2.14 -0.31 0.04
N VAL A 54 -2.89 0.56 0.72
CA VAL A 54 -2.61 0.95 2.10
C VAL A 54 -3.62 0.22 2.97
N LEU A 55 -3.14 -0.67 3.83
CA LEU A 55 -4.01 -1.60 4.57
C LEU A 55 -3.84 -1.44 6.08
N ASP A 56 -4.91 -1.04 6.75
CA ASP A 56 -4.94 -0.92 8.20
C ASP A 56 -5.06 -2.31 8.83
N LEU A 57 -4.16 -2.63 9.74
CA LEU A 57 -4.20 -3.92 10.43
C LEU A 57 -5.18 -3.95 11.60
N MET A 58 -5.66 -2.79 12.02
CA MET A 58 -6.43 -2.66 13.26
C MET A 58 -7.93 -2.58 13.04
N MET A 59 -8.43 -3.23 12.03
CA MET A 59 -9.86 -3.18 11.74
C MET A 59 -10.61 -4.25 12.55
N PRO A 60 -11.69 -3.86 13.25
CA PRO A 60 -12.46 -4.82 14.03
C PRO A 60 -13.05 -5.91 13.15
N GLY A 61 -12.98 -7.14 13.60
CA GLY A 61 -13.54 -8.26 12.86
C GLY A 61 -12.80 -8.65 11.63
N GLU A 62 -11.71 -7.97 11.33
CA GLU A 62 -10.90 -8.25 10.15
C GLU A 62 -9.46 -8.45 10.58
N ASP A 63 -8.81 -9.47 10.03
CA ASP A 63 -7.39 -9.69 10.26
C ASP A 63 -6.64 -9.19 9.05
N GLY A 64 -6.00 -8.01 9.18
CA GLY A 64 -5.26 -7.41 8.09
C GLY A 64 -4.14 -8.29 7.60
N LEU A 65 -3.52 -9.05 8.49
CA LEU A 65 -2.46 -9.97 8.09
C LEU A 65 -3.00 -11.08 7.20
N THR A 66 -4.18 -11.61 7.54
CA THR A 66 -4.82 -12.62 6.72
C THR A 66 -5.18 -12.07 5.35
N LEU A 67 -5.71 -10.85 5.31
CA LEU A 67 -6.06 -10.21 4.05
C LEU A 67 -4.82 -10.04 3.17
N CYS A 68 -3.71 -9.65 3.77
CA CYS A 68 -2.46 -9.47 3.04
C CYS A 68 -1.99 -10.82 2.46
N ARG A 69 -2.00 -11.85 3.28
CA ARG A 69 -1.57 -13.18 2.83
C ARG A 69 -2.43 -13.70 1.70
N GLU A 70 -3.76 -13.55 1.82
CA GLU A 70 -4.66 -14.00 0.78
C GLU A 70 -4.41 -13.27 -0.52
N LEU A 71 -4.18 -11.96 -0.42
CA LEU A 71 -3.93 -11.16 -1.62
C LEU A 71 -2.61 -11.56 -2.26
N ARG A 72 -1.59 -11.87 -1.46
CA ARG A 72 -0.27 -12.25 -1.99
C ARG A 72 -0.30 -13.53 -2.79
N VAL A 73 -1.26 -14.41 -2.51
CA VAL A 73 -1.38 -15.66 -3.27
C VAL A 73 -1.68 -15.37 -4.74
N LYS A 74 -2.42 -14.32 -5.02
CA LYS A 74 -2.89 -14.06 -6.38
C LYS A 74 -2.46 -12.73 -6.97
N SER A 75 -1.68 -11.94 -6.24
CA SER A 75 -1.34 -10.60 -6.72
C SER A 75 0.00 -10.16 -6.17
N ARG A 76 0.72 -9.35 -6.94
CA ARG A 76 1.95 -8.70 -6.50
C ARG A 76 1.74 -7.23 -6.21
N LEU A 77 0.50 -6.83 -6.02
CA LEU A 77 0.18 -5.44 -5.69
C LEU A 77 0.98 -4.99 -4.46
N PRO A 78 1.72 -3.89 -4.57
CA PRO A 78 2.47 -3.39 -3.42
C PRO A 78 1.54 -3.04 -2.26
N ILE A 79 1.96 -3.38 -1.04
CA ILE A 79 1.16 -3.18 0.16
C ILE A 79 1.98 -2.44 1.21
N ILE A 80 1.42 -1.35 1.72
CA ILE A 80 1.94 -0.66 2.90
C ILE A 80 0.94 -0.88 4.03
N MET A 81 1.41 -1.43 5.13
CA MET A 81 0.55 -1.72 6.28
C MET A 81 0.57 -0.57 7.27
N LEU A 82 -0.61 -0.27 7.82
CA LEU A 82 -0.73 0.67 8.93
C LEU A 82 -0.89 -0.14 10.21
N THR A 83 -0.01 0.10 11.19
CA THR A 83 0.00 -0.65 12.44
C THR A 83 -0.19 0.27 13.63
N ALA A 84 -0.51 -0.31 14.79
CA ALA A 84 -0.58 0.47 16.02
C ALA A 84 0.84 0.80 16.49
N MET A 85 0.98 1.95 17.15
CA MET A 85 2.27 2.35 17.68
C MET A 85 2.74 1.31 18.68
N GLY A 86 4.01 0.92 18.57
CA GLY A 86 4.60 -0.03 19.50
C GLY A 86 4.38 -1.48 19.16
N GLU A 87 3.68 -1.78 18.08
CA GLU A 87 3.38 -3.16 17.71
C GLU A 87 4.46 -3.70 16.75
N GLU A 88 5.68 -3.90 17.29
CA GLU A 88 6.78 -4.38 16.47
C GLU A 88 6.55 -5.79 15.95
N THR A 89 5.91 -6.63 16.76
CA THR A 89 5.62 -7.99 16.32
C THR A 89 4.75 -7.99 15.08
N ASP A 90 3.72 -7.14 15.07
CA ASP A 90 2.84 -7.04 13.90
C ASP A 90 3.61 -6.56 12.69
N ARG A 91 4.54 -5.65 12.88
CA ARG A 91 5.37 -5.15 11.79
C ARG A 91 6.20 -6.26 11.17
N ILE A 92 6.86 -7.05 12.00
CA ILE A 92 7.72 -8.13 11.53
C ILE A 92 6.88 -9.17 10.79
N ILE A 93 5.76 -9.56 11.37
CA ILE A 93 4.89 -10.55 10.75
C ILE A 93 4.34 -10.02 9.43
N GLY A 94 3.97 -8.73 9.39
CA GLY A 94 3.46 -8.14 8.17
C GLY A 94 4.45 -8.20 7.03
N LEU A 95 5.72 -7.87 7.30
CA LEU A 95 6.75 -7.94 6.29
C LEU A 95 6.99 -9.38 5.84
N GLU A 96 6.94 -10.34 6.77
CA GLU A 96 7.07 -11.74 6.41
C GLU A 96 5.90 -12.24 5.57
N MET A 97 4.73 -11.65 5.74
CA MET A 97 3.55 -12.00 4.94
C MET A 97 3.53 -11.37 3.57
N GLY A 98 4.53 -10.54 3.27
CA GLY A 98 4.66 -9.98 1.94
C GLY A 98 4.32 -8.51 1.80
N ALA A 99 4.17 -7.79 2.89
CA ALA A 99 4.01 -6.33 2.81
C ALA A 99 5.32 -5.71 2.37
N ASP A 100 5.21 -4.61 1.62
CA ASP A 100 6.40 -3.91 1.10
C ASP A 100 6.93 -2.88 2.08
N ASP A 101 6.07 -2.40 2.97
CA ASP A 101 6.47 -1.42 3.97
C ASP A 101 5.39 -1.37 5.04
N TYR A 102 5.65 -0.63 6.09
CA TYR A 102 4.69 -0.45 7.17
C TYR A 102 4.84 0.96 7.74
N LEU A 103 3.80 1.41 8.44
CA LEU A 103 3.80 2.73 9.04
C LEU A 103 2.97 2.67 10.31
N SER A 104 3.53 3.17 11.42
CA SER A 104 2.84 3.12 12.71
C SER A 104 1.91 4.31 12.87
N LYS A 105 0.72 4.08 13.41
CA LYS A 105 -0.20 5.15 13.77
C LYS A 105 0.18 5.69 15.15
N PRO A 106 0.03 6.96 15.38
CA PRO A 106 -0.31 8.02 14.42
C PRO A 106 0.86 8.35 13.51
N PHE A 107 0.55 8.74 12.29
CA PHE A 107 1.59 9.04 11.32
C PHE A 107 1.31 10.39 10.64
N ASN A 108 2.36 10.94 10.06
CA ASN A 108 2.25 12.13 9.25
C ASN A 108 1.89 11.71 7.83
N PRO A 109 0.83 12.27 7.22
CA PRO A 109 0.49 11.90 5.83
C PRO A 109 1.65 12.08 4.85
N ARG A 110 2.54 13.03 5.12
CA ARG A 110 3.71 13.21 4.26
C ARG A 110 4.65 12.02 4.32
N GLU A 111 4.74 11.38 5.48
CA GLU A 111 5.55 10.18 5.61
C GLU A 111 4.96 9.05 4.79
N LEU A 112 3.64 8.90 4.82
CA LEU A 112 2.99 7.89 4.00
C LEU A 112 3.23 8.16 2.51
N LEU A 113 3.11 9.42 2.10
CA LEU A 113 3.37 9.79 0.71
C LEU A 113 4.79 9.40 0.29
N ALA A 114 5.77 9.70 1.14
CA ALA A 114 7.15 9.36 0.84
C ALA A 114 7.35 7.87 0.69
N ARG A 115 6.71 7.07 1.55
CA ARG A 115 6.82 5.62 1.47
C ARG A 115 6.12 5.07 0.24
N ILE A 116 4.96 5.63 -0.12
CA ILE A 116 4.27 5.23 -1.34
C ILE A 116 5.19 5.44 -2.54
N LYS A 117 5.80 6.61 -2.63
CA LYS A 117 6.68 6.90 -3.75
C LYS A 117 7.88 5.97 -3.78
N ALA A 118 8.45 5.68 -2.61
CA ALA A 118 9.60 4.78 -2.53
C ALA A 118 9.25 3.37 -2.96
N VAL A 119 8.11 2.86 -2.49
CA VAL A 119 7.68 1.52 -2.85
C VAL A 119 7.40 1.43 -4.35
N MET A 120 6.74 2.44 -4.91
CA MET A 120 6.43 2.41 -6.34
C MET A 120 7.68 2.49 -7.19
N ARG A 121 8.69 3.24 -6.75
CA ARG A 121 9.97 3.27 -7.47
C ARG A 121 10.62 1.89 -7.50
N ARG A 122 10.60 1.17 -6.38
CA ARG A 122 11.18 -0.17 -6.32
C ARG A 122 10.42 -1.12 -7.23
N THR A 123 9.10 -1.04 -7.22
CA THR A 123 8.26 -1.91 -8.04
C THR A 123 8.53 -1.68 -9.52
N GLN A 124 8.67 -0.43 -9.93
CA GLN A 124 8.96 -0.12 -11.32
C GLN A 124 10.34 -0.63 -11.72
N ALA A 125 11.31 -0.51 -10.82
CA ALA A 125 12.66 -0.99 -11.09
C ALA A 125 12.68 -2.51 -11.27
N GLU A 126 11.84 -3.22 -10.52
CA GLU A 126 11.75 -4.67 -10.64
C GLU A 126 11.09 -5.10 -11.93
N ILE A 127 10.13 -4.31 -12.41
CA ILE A 127 9.40 -4.64 -13.64
C ILE A 127 10.22 -4.33 -14.88
N GLN A 128 10.93 -3.22 -14.86
CA GLN A 128 11.69 -2.77 -16.02
C GLN A 128 13.00 -3.53 -16.14
N PRO A 129 13.37 -3.94 -17.35
CA PRO A 129 14.67 -4.60 -17.54
C PRO A 129 15.81 -3.66 -17.16
N VAL A 130 16.81 -4.21 -16.50
CA VAL A 130 17.99 -3.44 -16.13
C VAL A 130 18.84 -3.24 -17.38
N PRO A 131 19.25 -1.99 -17.68
CA PRO A 131 20.13 -1.77 -18.83
C PRO A 131 21.43 -2.56 -18.69
N GLU A 132 21.91 -3.07 -19.80
CA GLU A 132 23.08 -3.90 -19.79
C GLU A 132 24.31 -3.18 -19.25
N ALA A 133 24.47 -1.91 -19.62
CA ALA A 133 25.60 -1.13 -19.13
C ALA A 133 25.56 -1.00 -17.60
N LEU A 134 24.37 -0.80 -17.04
CA LEU A 134 24.22 -0.69 -15.59
C LEU A 134 24.54 -2.01 -14.91
N THR A 135 24.13 -3.11 -15.52
CA THR A 135 24.41 -4.42 -14.96
C THR A 135 25.91 -4.68 -14.90
N ARG A 136 26.64 -4.27 -15.93
CA ARG A 136 28.08 -4.45 -15.94
C ARG A 136 28.77 -3.63 -14.86
N ASP A 137 28.24 -2.45 -14.56
CA ASP A 137 28.82 -1.58 -13.54
C ASP A 137 28.62 -2.13 -12.14
N LEU A 138 27.71 -3.07 -11.96
CA LEU A 138 27.43 -3.62 -10.64
C LEU A 138 28.33 -4.78 -10.27
N ARG A 139 29.23 -5.18 -11.11
CA ARG A 139 30.15 -6.28 -10.83
C ARG A 139 31.29 -5.89 -9.91
#